data_92a309158c370a9e21686c47650950b5
#
_entry.id   92a309158c370a9e21686c47650950b5
#
_cell.length_a   1.000
_cell.length_b   1.000
_cell.length_c   1.000
_cell.angle_alpha   90.00
_cell.angle_beta   90.00
_cell.angle_gamma   90.00
#
_symmetry.space_group_name_H-M   'P 1'
#
loop_
_entity.id
_entity.type
_entity.pdbx_description
1 polymer ?
#
loop_
_entity_poly.entity_id
_entity_poly.type
_entity_poly.pdbx_seq_one_letter_code
_entity_poly.pdbx_strand_id
1 'polypeptide(L)'
;MDRHGVSRSVFRQAVRLLESRLIAEMRRGRGGGLFVTRPDPGVVSDAVARFLRYRQVSARDLFEVRQSLELTSVRLAAERASEDDVARLRELTELGTDPRPDEIAERGAEFHIAVAEISGNSAIHLFIQVVTELTEVLVDHEPAGHILGEVERAHGGIVDAIASLDPMMAQRRMIRHFQAMTRVGWPDDGQPNVGEP
;
A
#
# COMPACT_ATOMS: atom_id res chain seq x y z
N MET A 1 -23.82 15.31 30.83
CA MET A 1 -24.29 16.30 29.83
C MET A 1 -24.31 17.71 30.39
N ASP A 2 -24.41 17.86 31.66
CA ASP A 2 -24.46 19.18 32.31
C ASP A 2 -23.12 19.91 32.42
N ARG A 3 -22.00 19.22 32.15
CA ARG A 3 -20.65 19.82 32.24
C ARG A 3 -20.31 20.80 31.11
N HIS A 4 -20.97 20.72 29.96
CA HIS A 4 -20.61 21.51 28.78
C HIS A 4 -21.71 22.40 28.23
N GLY A 5 -22.90 22.48 28.90
CA GLY A 5 -23.98 23.38 28.54
C GLY A 5 -24.58 23.18 27.13
N VAL A 6 -24.36 22.02 26.50
CA VAL A 6 -24.84 21.73 25.15
C VAL A 6 -26.05 20.80 25.15
N SER A 7 -26.99 21.03 24.20
CA SER A 7 -28.16 20.17 24.05
C SER A 7 -27.80 18.78 23.52
N ARG A 8 -28.65 17.77 23.77
CA ARG A 8 -28.47 16.40 23.26
C ARG A 8 -28.41 16.33 21.73
N SER A 9 -29.09 17.24 21.04
CA SER A 9 -29.07 17.32 19.57
C SER A 9 -27.72 17.81 19.06
N VAL A 10 -27.19 18.88 19.66
CA VAL A 10 -25.86 19.42 19.34
C VAL A 10 -24.78 18.39 19.61
N PHE A 11 -24.84 17.69 20.75
CA PHE A 11 -23.89 16.62 21.05
C PHE A 11 -23.93 15.50 20.01
N ARG A 12 -25.14 15.04 19.60
CA ARG A 12 -25.27 14.00 18.55
C ARG A 12 -24.75 14.49 17.21
N GLN A 13 -24.96 15.74 16.84
CA GLN A 13 -24.39 16.28 15.60
C GLN A 13 -22.86 16.34 15.65
N ALA A 14 -22.28 16.76 16.77
CA ALA A 14 -20.83 16.75 16.95
C ALA A 14 -20.25 15.34 16.84
N VAL A 15 -20.88 14.35 17.49
CA VAL A 15 -20.45 12.94 17.37
C VAL A 15 -20.50 12.48 15.91
N ARG A 16 -21.61 12.71 15.19
CA ARG A 16 -21.70 12.32 13.76
C ARG A 16 -20.65 13.01 12.90
N LEU A 17 -20.29 14.25 13.19
CA LEU A 17 -19.24 14.97 12.49
C LEU A 17 -17.87 14.36 12.78
N LEU A 18 -17.59 13.94 14.00
CA LEU A 18 -16.35 13.26 14.38
C LEU A 18 -16.28 11.87 13.72
N GLU A 19 -17.39 11.12 13.71
CA GLU A 19 -17.50 9.83 13.04
C GLU A 19 -17.31 9.96 11.52
N SER A 20 -17.95 10.95 10.88
CA SER A 20 -17.80 11.18 9.44
C SER A 20 -16.39 11.62 9.02
N ARG A 21 -15.62 12.16 9.95
CA ARG A 21 -14.20 12.50 9.76
C ARG A 21 -13.24 11.42 10.24
N LEU A 22 -13.80 10.29 10.72
CA LEU A 22 -13.03 9.16 11.24
C LEU A 22 -12.07 9.51 12.40
N ILE A 23 -12.42 10.55 13.15
CA ILE A 23 -11.67 10.99 14.34
C ILE A 23 -12.12 10.22 15.58
N ALA A 24 -13.38 9.77 15.60
CA ALA A 24 -13.95 9.02 16.70
C ALA A 24 -15.04 8.05 16.22
N GLU A 25 -15.33 7.04 17.02
CA GLU A 25 -16.44 6.10 16.84
C GLU A 25 -17.28 5.97 18.11
N MET A 26 -18.60 5.78 17.95
CA MET A 26 -19.51 5.50 19.06
C MET A 26 -19.69 3.99 19.25
N ARG A 27 -19.16 3.43 20.34
CA ARG A 27 -19.38 2.04 20.73
C ARG A 27 -20.60 1.93 21.64
N ARG A 28 -21.48 0.96 21.34
CA ARG A 28 -22.70 0.69 22.13
C ARG A 28 -22.44 -0.38 23.19
N GLY A 29 -23.27 -0.37 24.23
CA GLY A 29 -23.28 -1.42 25.26
C GLY A 29 -22.51 -1.08 26.54
N ARG A 30 -22.30 -2.10 27.39
CA ARG A 30 -21.61 -1.95 28.67
C ARG A 30 -20.15 -1.62 28.43
N GLY A 31 -19.68 -0.46 28.87
CA GLY A 31 -18.35 0.06 28.54
C GLY A 31 -18.29 0.84 27.22
N GLY A 32 -19.46 1.10 26.60
CA GLY A 32 -19.56 1.93 25.40
C GLY A 32 -19.28 3.42 25.67
N GLY A 33 -19.15 4.20 24.60
CA GLY A 33 -18.84 5.62 24.65
C GLY A 33 -18.27 6.11 23.35
N LEU A 34 -17.82 7.35 23.31
CA LEU A 34 -17.10 7.92 22.18
C LEU A 34 -15.61 7.64 22.36
N PHE A 35 -15.03 6.93 21.41
CA PHE A 35 -13.62 6.57 21.41
C PHE A 35 -12.91 7.31 20.26
N VAL A 36 -11.72 7.82 20.52
CA VAL A 36 -10.86 8.37 19.46
C VAL A 36 -10.33 7.21 18.63
N THR A 37 -10.48 7.30 17.30
CA THR A 37 -9.99 6.32 16.35
C THR A 37 -8.65 6.76 15.76
N ARG A 38 -7.84 5.80 15.35
CA ARG A 38 -6.71 6.10 14.46
C ARG A 38 -7.25 6.27 13.05
N PRO A 39 -6.78 7.27 12.28
CA PRO A 39 -7.13 7.38 10.88
C PRO A 39 -6.78 6.07 10.15
N ASP A 40 -7.73 5.60 9.35
CA ASP A 40 -7.53 4.43 8.50
C ASP A 40 -6.91 4.90 7.17
N PRO A 41 -5.74 4.36 6.76
CA PRO A 41 -5.14 4.66 5.46
C PRO A 41 -6.09 4.41 4.29
N GLY A 42 -6.95 3.39 4.34
CA GLY A 42 -7.95 3.08 3.31
C GLY A 42 -8.89 4.24 3.01
N VAL A 43 -9.23 5.04 4.02
CA VAL A 43 -10.05 6.26 3.80
C VAL A 43 -9.31 7.33 3.01
N VAL A 44 -8.01 7.44 3.23
CA VAL A 44 -7.15 8.35 2.45
C VAL A 44 -7.06 7.83 1.01
N SER A 45 -6.83 6.53 0.83
CA SER A 45 -6.79 5.85 -0.47
C SER A 45 -8.08 6.07 -1.25
N ASP A 46 -9.24 5.87 -0.64
CA ASP A 46 -10.56 6.09 -1.25
C ASP A 46 -10.77 7.54 -1.71
N ALA A 47 -10.36 8.51 -0.90
CA ALA A 47 -10.49 9.92 -1.25
C ALA A 47 -9.57 10.29 -2.41
N VAL A 48 -8.33 9.81 -2.39
CA VAL A 48 -7.34 10.01 -3.45
C VAL A 48 -7.79 9.30 -4.72
N ALA A 49 -8.26 8.04 -4.65
CA ALA A 49 -8.76 7.29 -5.79
C ALA A 49 -9.88 8.04 -6.54
N ARG A 50 -10.88 8.56 -5.79
CA ARG A 50 -11.95 9.37 -6.38
C ARG A 50 -11.42 10.61 -7.07
N PHE A 51 -10.48 11.31 -6.47
CA PHE A 51 -9.88 12.51 -7.06
C PHE A 51 -9.08 12.18 -8.33
N LEU A 52 -8.26 11.12 -8.30
CA LEU A 52 -7.44 10.72 -9.44
C LEU A 52 -8.27 10.23 -10.62
N ARG A 53 -9.37 9.48 -10.37
CA ARG A 53 -10.36 9.12 -11.41
C ARG A 53 -10.98 10.36 -12.05
N TYR A 54 -11.39 11.34 -11.25
CA TYR A 54 -11.93 12.60 -11.77
C TYR A 54 -10.89 13.35 -12.62
N ARG A 55 -9.61 13.29 -12.24
CA ARG A 55 -8.49 13.90 -12.96
C ARG A 55 -8.02 13.06 -14.15
N GLN A 56 -8.56 11.88 -14.36
CA GLN A 56 -8.16 10.93 -15.40
C GLN A 56 -6.65 10.64 -15.37
N VAL A 57 -6.07 10.47 -14.17
CA VAL A 57 -4.67 10.14 -13.98
C VAL A 57 -4.42 8.74 -14.54
N SER A 58 -3.37 8.58 -15.33
CA SER A 58 -3.03 7.31 -15.95
C SER A 58 -2.38 6.34 -14.95
N ALA A 59 -2.48 5.03 -15.23
CA ALA A 59 -1.76 4.02 -14.46
C ALA A 59 -0.24 4.25 -14.52
N ARG A 60 0.27 4.79 -15.62
CA ARG A 60 1.67 5.17 -15.78
C ARG A 60 2.10 6.25 -14.79
N ASP A 61 1.30 7.32 -14.63
CA ASP A 61 1.63 8.38 -13.66
C ASP A 61 1.73 7.81 -12.24
N LEU A 62 0.82 6.89 -11.86
CA LEU A 62 0.86 6.20 -10.57
C LEU A 62 2.09 5.31 -10.43
N PHE A 63 2.47 4.60 -11.50
CA PHE A 63 3.65 3.76 -11.51
C PHE A 63 4.94 4.57 -11.31
N GLU A 64 5.08 5.71 -11.96
CA GLU A 64 6.23 6.59 -11.80
C GLU A 64 6.37 7.11 -10.35
N VAL A 65 5.23 7.47 -9.72
CA VAL A 65 5.20 7.86 -8.30
C VAL A 65 5.59 6.68 -7.42
N ARG A 66 4.98 5.50 -7.63
CA ARG A 66 5.27 4.28 -6.88
C ARG A 66 6.76 3.94 -6.95
N GLN A 67 7.33 3.91 -8.16
CA GLN A 67 8.74 3.63 -8.36
C GLN A 67 9.64 4.59 -7.58
N SER A 68 9.35 5.89 -7.61
CA SER A 68 10.12 6.90 -6.90
C SER A 68 10.11 6.71 -5.38
N LEU A 69 8.94 6.39 -4.82
CA LEU A 69 8.76 6.14 -3.39
C LEU A 69 9.46 4.84 -2.97
N GLU A 70 9.29 3.77 -3.74
CA GLU A 70 9.84 2.46 -3.40
C GLU A 70 11.37 2.40 -3.53
N LEU A 71 11.97 3.11 -4.47
CA LEU A 71 13.43 3.24 -4.54
C LEU A 71 14.02 3.94 -3.31
N THR A 72 13.31 4.93 -2.78
CA THR A 72 13.72 5.58 -1.54
C THR A 72 13.49 4.66 -0.35
N SER A 73 12.37 3.97 -0.31
CA SER A 73 11.98 3.04 0.74
C SER A 73 12.97 1.89 0.88
N VAL A 74 13.29 1.18 -0.22
CA VAL A 74 14.18 0.02 -0.19
C VAL A 74 15.60 0.39 0.23
N ARG A 75 16.08 1.57 -0.15
CA ARG A 75 17.37 2.09 0.31
C ARG A 75 17.39 2.28 1.82
N LEU A 76 16.36 2.94 2.36
CA LEU A 76 16.24 3.17 3.80
C LEU A 76 16.03 1.86 4.58
N ALA A 77 15.28 0.92 4.02
CA ALA A 77 15.10 -0.40 4.61
C ALA A 77 16.43 -1.14 4.71
N ALA A 78 17.26 -1.12 3.67
CA ALA A 78 18.59 -1.74 3.70
C ALA A 78 19.55 -1.08 4.69
N GLU A 79 19.33 0.17 5.08
CA GLU A 79 20.12 0.87 6.11
C GLU A 79 19.64 0.55 7.54
N ARG A 80 18.40 0.03 7.72
CA ARG A 80 17.71 0.04 9.02
C ARG A 80 17.13 -1.30 9.45
N ALA A 81 17.03 -2.25 8.52
CA ALA A 81 16.37 -3.53 8.78
C ALA A 81 17.06 -4.30 9.91
N SER A 82 16.26 -4.83 10.82
CA SER A 82 16.67 -5.83 11.81
C SER A 82 16.64 -7.24 11.22
N GLU A 83 17.19 -8.21 11.94
CA GLU A 83 17.11 -9.63 11.57
C GLU A 83 15.65 -10.12 11.50
N ASP A 84 14.79 -9.65 12.41
CA ASP A 84 13.37 -9.98 12.45
C ASP A 84 12.63 -9.39 11.22
N ASP A 85 12.98 -8.17 10.80
CA ASP A 85 12.43 -7.57 9.59
C ASP A 85 12.80 -8.38 8.35
N VAL A 86 14.05 -8.84 8.25
CA VAL A 86 14.51 -9.69 7.14
C VAL A 86 13.77 -11.03 7.15
N ALA A 87 13.57 -11.65 8.31
CA ALA A 87 12.82 -12.90 8.43
C ALA A 87 11.37 -12.71 7.95
N ARG A 88 10.70 -11.65 8.39
CA ARG A 88 9.34 -11.30 7.94
C ARG A 88 9.28 -11.08 6.42
N LEU A 89 10.25 -10.37 5.83
CA LEU A 89 10.28 -10.16 4.38
C LEU A 89 10.46 -11.48 3.62
N ARG A 90 11.26 -12.41 4.13
CA ARG A 90 11.43 -13.75 3.51
C ARG A 90 10.11 -14.53 3.51
N GLU A 91 9.39 -14.54 4.62
CA GLU A 91 8.08 -15.19 4.69
C GLU A 91 7.09 -14.63 3.65
N LEU A 92 7.13 -13.32 3.38
CA LEU A 92 6.29 -12.69 2.36
C LEU A 92 6.69 -13.08 0.93
N THR A 93 7.94 -13.49 0.69
CA THR A 93 8.40 -13.93 -0.63
C THR A 93 8.20 -15.42 -0.88
N GLU A 94 7.90 -16.21 0.14
CA GLU A 94 7.64 -17.65 0.02
C GLU A 94 6.19 -17.88 -0.42
N LEU A 95 5.99 -18.06 -1.71
CA LEU A 95 4.71 -18.49 -2.27
C LEU A 95 4.64 -20.02 -2.23
N GLY A 96 3.48 -20.57 -1.84
CA GLY A 96 3.26 -22.01 -1.80
C GLY A 96 3.45 -22.68 -3.20
N THR A 97 3.31 -23.99 -3.27
CA THR A 97 3.56 -24.78 -4.50
C THR A 97 2.57 -24.51 -5.63
N ASP A 98 1.39 -23.97 -5.34
CA ASP A 98 0.33 -23.63 -6.33
C ASP A 98 -0.49 -22.43 -5.83
N PRO A 99 0.14 -21.23 -5.73
CA PRO A 99 -0.57 -20.05 -5.25
C PRO A 99 -1.56 -19.55 -6.28
N ARG A 100 -2.71 -19.06 -5.82
CA ARG A 100 -3.71 -18.43 -6.67
C ARG A 100 -3.23 -17.03 -7.12
N PRO A 101 -3.70 -16.54 -8.27
CA PRO A 101 -3.32 -15.22 -8.78
C PRO A 101 -3.58 -14.07 -7.80
N ASP A 102 -4.72 -14.10 -7.11
CA ASP A 102 -5.07 -13.12 -6.08
C ASP A 102 -4.12 -13.16 -4.86
N GLU A 103 -3.71 -14.34 -4.44
CA GLU A 103 -2.76 -14.54 -3.35
C GLU A 103 -1.36 -13.97 -3.69
N ILE A 104 -0.96 -14.08 -4.95
CA ILE A 104 0.32 -13.53 -5.43
C ILE A 104 0.29 -12.02 -5.42
N ALA A 105 -0.78 -11.42 -5.93
CA ALA A 105 -0.97 -9.98 -5.95
C ALA A 105 -0.98 -9.42 -4.52
N GLU A 106 -1.74 -10.05 -3.62
CA GLU A 106 -1.84 -9.67 -2.21
C GLU A 106 -0.46 -9.74 -1.52
N ARG A 107 0.27 -10.87 -1.67
CA ARG A 107 1.61 -11.04 -1.10
C ARG A 107 2.62 -10.06 -1.68
N GLY A 108 2.52 -9.78 -2.98
CA GLY A 108 3.34 -8.77 -3.64
C GLY A 108 3.11 -7.37 -3.06
N ALA A 109 1.84 -6.99 -2.87
CA ALA A 109 1.48 -5.72 -2.25
C ALA A 109 1.98 -5.63 -0.79
N GLU A 110 1.74 -6.68 0.01
CA GLU A 110 2.23 -6.77 1.39
C GLU A 110 3.75 -6.64 1.49
N PHE A 111 4.49 -7.25 0.55
CA PHE A 111 5.95 -7.13 0.49
C PHE A 111 6.41 -5.67 0.34
N HIS A 112 5.86 -4.94 -0.60
CA HIS A 112 6.22 -3.53 -0.83
C HIS A 112 5.84 -2.63 0.35
N ILE A 113 4.68 -2.88 0.98
CA ILE A 113 4.24 -2.18 2.18
C ILE A 113 5.18 -2.48 3.36
N ALA A 114 5.60 -3.73 3.54
CA ALA A 114 6.53 -4.13 4.60
C ALA A 114 7.92 -3.46 4.42
N VAL A 115 8.45 -3.41 3.19
CA VAL A 115 9.69 -2.67 2.90
C VAL A 115 9.53 -1.19 3.25
N ALA A 116 8.37 -0.60 2.98
CA ALA A 116 8.08 0.78 3.31
C ALA A 116 8.01 1.02 4.83
N GLU A 117 7.44 0.10 5.59
CA GLU A 117 7.40 0.13 7.05
C GLU A 117 8.81 0.09 7.64
N ILE A 118 9.63 -0.87 7.18
CA ILE A 118 11.04 -1.04 7.60
C ILE A 118 11.89 0.20 7.28
N SER A 119 11.53 0.97 6.25
CA SER A 119 12.20 2.24 5.95
C SER A 119 12.17 3.22 7.12
N GLY A 120 11.27 3.04 8.09
CA GLY A 120 11.06 3.91 9.24
C GLY A 120 10.55 5.31 8.88
N ASN A 121 10.15 5.54 7.63
CA ASN A 121 9.54 6.80 7.18
C ASN A 121 8.03 6.63 7.05
N SER A 122 7.28 7.05 8.06
CA SER A 122 5.82 6.90 8.11
C SER A 122 5.09 7.58 6.95
N ALA A 123 5.65 8.64 6.36
CA ALA A 123 5.05 9.30 5.21
C ALA A 123 5.22 8.43 3.95
N ILE A 124 6.41 7.88 3.71
CA ILE A 124 6.64 6.95 2.61
C ILE A 124 5.74 5.72 2.76
N HIS A 125 5.66 5.14 3.95
CA HIS A 125 4.79 3.99 4.23
C HIS A 125 3.33 4.29 3.87
N LEU A 126 2.76 5.42 4.35
CA LEU A 126 1.39 5.81 4.02
C LEU A 126 1.19 5.97 2.51
N PHE A 127 2.08 6.68 1.83
CA PHE A 127 1.92 6.90 0.39
C PHE A 127 2.11 5.63 -0.45
N ILE A 128 3.00 4.72 -0.03
CA ILE A 128 3.13 3.41 -0.69
C ILE A 128 1.86 2.59 -0.51
N GLN A 129 1.25 2.54 0.67
CA GLN A 129 -0.05 1.90 0.88
C GLN A 129 -1.10 2.45 -0.09
N VAL A 130 -1.27 3.79 -0.13
CA VAL A 130 -2.23 4.45 -1.02
C VAL A 130 -1.98 4.11 -2.49
N VAL A 131 -0.74 4.22 -2.96
CA VAL A 131 -0.41 4.00 -4.38
C VAL A 131 -0.53 2.51 -4.74
N THR A 132 -0.20 1.59 -3.84
CA THR A 132 -0.35 0.15 -4.06
C THR A 132 -1.82 -0.22 -4.22
N GLU A 133 -2.70 0.19 -3.30
CA GLU A 133 -4.15 -0.02 -3.43
C GLU A 133 -4.73 0.56 -4.72
N LEU A 134 -4.26 1.75 -5.13
CA LEU A 134 -4.73 2.39 -6.36
C LEU A 134 -4.26 1.65 -7.61
N THR A 135 -3.05 1.12 -7.61
CA THR A 135 -2.55 0.34 -8.75
C THR A 135 -3.27 -0.98 -8.90
N GLU A 136 -3.64 -1.66 -7.81
CA GLU A 136 -4.45 -2.89 -7.86
C GLU A 136 -5.85 -2.66 -8.47
N VAL A 137 -6.47 -1.51 -8.16
CA VAL A 137 -7.81 -1.18 -8.66
C VAL A 137 -7.80 -0.72 -10.13
N LEU A 138 -6.71 -0.08 -10.58
CA LEU A 138 -6.63 0.52 -11.93
C LEU A 138 -5.96 -0.38 -12.96
N VAL A 139 -5.23 -1.39 -12.52
CA VAL A 139 -4.57 -2.34 -13.40
C VAL A 139 -5.26 -3.70 -13.28
N ASP A 140 -5.98 -4.06 -14.34
CA ASP A 140 -6.61 -5.38 -14.45
C ASP A 140 -5.50 -6.42 -14.68
N HIS A 141 -5.04 -7.02 -13.59
CA HIS A 141 -3.97 -8.01 -13.65
C HIS A 141 -4.57 -9.38 -13.95
N GLU A 142 -4.45 -9.86 -15.18
CA GLU A 142 -4.37 -11.29 -15.43
C GLU A 142 -2.92 -11.75 -15.22
N PRO A 143 -2.55 -12.28 -14.06
CA PRO A 143 -1.20 -12.81 -13.87
C PRO A 143 -1.03 -14.05 -14.72
N ALA A 144 -0.27 -13.94 -15.78
CA ALA A 144 0.16 -15.11 -16.51
C ALA A 144 1.05 -15.97 -15.59
N GLY A 145 0.74 -17.25 -15.42
CA GLY A 145 1.39 -18.14 -14.45
C GLY A 145 2.92 -18.27 -14.57
N HIS A 146 3.52 -17.79 -15.68
CA HIS A 146 4.98 -17.75 -15.84
C HIS A 146 5.65 -16.57 -15.10
N ILE A 147 4.88 -15.56 -14.67
CA ILE A 147 5.39 -14.38 -13.95
C ILE A 147 5.69 -14.69 -12.49
N LEU A 148 5.04 -15.71 -11.93
CA LEU A 148 5.16 -16.12 -10.53
C LEU A 148 6.60 -16.30 -10.07
N GLY A 149 7.32 -17.19 -10.71
CA GLY A 149 8.71 -17.47 -10.35
C GLY A 149 9.68 -16.31 -10.64
N GLU A 150 9.27 -15.33 -11.45
CA GLU A 150 10.05 -14.11 -11.68
C GLU A 150 9.84 -13.09 -10.57
N VAL A 151 8.61 -12.90 -10.11
CA VAL A 151 8.27 -12.01 -8.99
C VAL A 151 8.92 -12.52 -7.71
N GLU A 152 8.75 -13.81 -7.39
CA GLU A 152 9.34 -14.43 -6.20
C GLU A 152 10.87 -14.29 -6.17
N ARG A 153 11.54 -14.59 -7.29
CA ARG A 153 13.00 -14.42 -7.41
C ARG A 153 13.44 -12.97 -7.33
N ALA A 154 12.65 -12.05 -7.86
CA ALA A 154 12.93 -10.61 -7.81
C ALA A 154 12.82 -10.08 -6.36
N HIS A 155 11.74 -10.42 -5.65
CA HIS A 155 11.55 -10.07 -4.25
C HIS A 155 12.61 -10.71 -3.36
N GLY A 156 12.87 -12.02 -3.49
CA GLY A 156 13.94 -12.70 -2.75
C GLY A 156 15.30 -12.02 -2.94
N GLY A 157 15.61 -11.63 -4.19
CA GLY A 157 16.81 -10.86 -4.46
C GLY A 157 16.86 -9.51 -3.74
N ILE A 158 15.74 -8.79 -3.62
CA ILE A 158 15.68 -7.54 -2.88
C ILE A 158 15.93 -7.80 -1.38
N VAL A 159 15.29 -8.85 -0.81
CA VAL A 159 15.50 -9.24 0.59
C VAL A 159 16.96 -9.55 0.89
N ASP A 160 17.66 -10.28 0.01
CA ASP A 160 19.07 -10.58 0.18
C ASP A 160 19.96 -9.33 0.21
N ALA A 161 19.62 -8.30 -0.58
CA ALA A 161 20.33 -7.03 -0.56
C ALA A 161 20.07 -6.25 0.74
N ILE A 162 18.83 -6.26 1.23
CA ILE A 162 18.46 -5.67 2.53
C ILE A 162 19.19 -6.40 3.66
N ALA A 163 19.18 -7.73 3.66
CA ALA A 163 19.87 -8.56 4.67
C ALA A 163 21.38 -8.34 4.68
N SER A 164 21.96 -7.99 3.52
CA SER A 164 23.39 -7.68 3.39
C SER A 164 23.73 -6.22 3.74
N LEU A 165 22.74 -5.43 4.16
CA LEU A 165 22.88 -4.00 4.43
C LEU A 165 23.52 -3.24 3.26
N ASP A 166 23.14 -3.60 2.01
CA ASP A 166 23.62 -2.97 0.78
C ASP A 166 22.52 -2.13 0.10
N PRO A 167 22.39 -0.84 0.45
CA PRO A 167 21.36 0.04 -0.11
C PRO A 167 21.44 0.21 -1.62
N MET A 168 22.65 0.20 -2.17
CA MET A 168 22.86 0.37 -3.62
C MET A 168 22.39 -0.87 -4.39
N MET A 169 22.69 -2.05 -3.87
CA MET A 169 22.22 -3.31 -4.46
C MET A 169 20.71 -3.45 -4.33
N ALA A 170 20.14 -3.08 -3.18
CA ALA A 170 18.71 -3.09 -2.95
C ALA A 170 17.96 -2.20 -3.96
N GLN A 171 18.43 -0.97 -4.20
CA GLN A 171 17.88 -0.09 -5.23
C GLN A 171 18.03 -0.68 -6.64
N ARG A 172 19.20 -1.23 -7.00
CA ARG A 172 19.41 -1.86 -8.32
C ARG A 172 18.46 -3.03 -8.56
N ARG A 173 18.20 -3.83 -7.55
CA ARG A 173 17.27 -4.97 -7.63
C ARG A 173 15.84 -4.51 -7.74
N MET A 174 15.43 -3.47 -7.01
CA MET A 174 14.12 -2.85 -7.12
C MET A 174 13.90 -2.23 -8.52
N ILE A 175 14.88 -1.53 -9.08
CA ILE A 175 14.80 -1.02 -10.46
C ILE A 175 14.55 -2.16 -11.46
N ARG A 176 15.29 -3.26 -11.34
CA ARG A 176 15.10 -4.42 -12.24
C ARG A 176 13.73 -5.07 -12.07
N HIS A 177 13.22 -5.12 -10.83
CA HIS A 177 11.88 -5.60 -10.55
C HIS A 177 10.84 -4.75 -11.28
N PHE A 178 10.89 -3.43 -11.19
CA PHE A 178 10.00 -2.53 -11.92
C PHE A 178 10.12 -2.67 -13.44
N GLN A 179 11.35 -2.81 -13.97
CA GLN A 179 11.57 -3.04 -15.40
C GLN A 179 10.99 -4.38 -15.89
N ALA A 180 10.97 -5.40 -15.05
CA ALA A 180 10.31 -6.66 -15.38
C ALA A 180 8.79 -6.49 -15.42
N MET A 181 8.20 -5.79 -14.47
CA MET A 181 6.76 -5.49 -14.46
C MET A 181 6.31 -4.74 -15.71
N THR A 182 7.07 -3.74 -16.17
CA THR A 182 6.73 -2.98 -17.40
C THR A 182 6.81 -3.82 -18.68
N ARG A 183 7.63 -4.87 -18.72
CA ARG A 183 7.72 -5.77 -19.89
C ARG A 183 6.56 -6.75 -19.99
N VAL A 184 5.91 -7.06 -18.89
CA VAL A 184 4.89 -8.11 -18.81
C VAL A 184 3.47 -7.58 -19.04
N GLY A 185 3.32 -6.29 -19.34
CA GLY A 185 2.01 -5.72 -19.68
C GLY A 185 1.48 -4.72 -18.67
N TRP A 186 2.36 -4.07 -17.93
CA TRP A 186 1.93 -2.82 -17.32
C TRP A 186 1.42 -1.90 -18.42
N PRO A 187 0.25 -1.25 -18.28
CA PRO A 187 -0.39 -0.58 -19.40
C PRO A 187 0.57 0.42 -20.05
N ASP A 188 0.93 0.12 -21.28
CA ASP A 188 1.51 1.10 -22.18
C ASP A 188 0.41 2.11 -22.53
N ASP A 189 0.73 3.35 -22.85
CA ASP A 189 -0.10 4.56 -22.97
C ASP A 189 -1.42 4.46 -23.78
N GLY A 190 -2.06 3.34 -23.82
CA GLY A 190 -3.29 3.07 -24.54
C GLY A 190 -4.55 3.25 -23.70
N GLN A 191 -5.02 4.45 -23.56
CA GLN A 191 -6.35 4.88 -23.12
C GLN A 191 -6.79 4.50 -21.68
N PRO A 192 -7.36 5.46 -20.93
CA PRO A 192 -8.05 5.14 -19.70
C PRO A 192 -9.18 4.15 -20.03
N ASN A 193 -9.22 3.02 -19.34
CA ASN A 193 -10.39 2.14 -19.36
C ASN A 193 -11.53 2.85 -18.62
N VAL A 194 -12.10 3.84 -19.29
CA VAL A 194 -13.36 4.44 -18.89
C VAL A 194 -14.44 3.45 -19.26
N GLY A 195 -14.84 2.61 -18.30
CA GLY A 195 -16.08 1.86 -18.44
C GLY A 195 -17.15 2.84 -18.90
N GLU A 196 -17.75 2.53 -20.04
CA GLU A 196 -18.90 3.27 -20.58
C GLU A 196 -20.03 3.34 -19.53
N PRO A 197 -20.81 4.42 -19.50
CA PRO A 197 -21.86 4.68 -18.52
C PRO A 197 -23.00 3.66 -18.55
#